data_df0bf0f16a135d6d417dabeda0edfcc5
#
_entry.id   df0bf0f16a135d6d417dabeda0edfcc5
#
_cell.length_a   1.000
_cell.length_b   1.000
_cell.length_c   1.000
_cell.angle_alpha   90.00
_cell.angle_beta   90.00
_cell.angle_gamma   90.00
#
_symmetry.space_group_name_H-M   'P 1'
#
loop_
_entity.id
_entity.type
_entity.pdbx_description
1 polymer ?
#
loop_
_entity_poly.entity_id
_entity_poly.type
_entity_poly.pdbx_seq_one_letter_code
_entity_poly.pdbx_strand_id
1 'polypeptide(L)'
;MRAADEAEFKAYAAARMRDLRRTAFLLCGDWHHADDVVQTVFTKLYVNWEKVQRHDRLDGYVRTMLVRATFDRRRRMSWRRELSSAAPPETEANTTHSVEDRLVLFDALAKMPPRQRAVVVLRFWQDLDVTETAHLLGCAEGTVKSQSARGLAKLRELLAPEPASAELTKGQPR
;
A
#
# COMPACT_ATOMS: atom_id res chain seq x y z
N MET A 1 7.75 -5.10 -29.86
CA MET A 1 6.50 -4.35 -29.60
C MET A 1 6.28 -3.38 -30.74
N ARG A 2 5.09 -3.32 -31.33
CA ARG A 2 4.76 -2.38 -32.40
C ARG A 2 4.63 -0.96 -31.83
N ALA A 3 4.79 0.07 -32.66
CA ALA A 3 4.67 1.47 -32.21
C ALA A 3 3.29 1.79 -31.58
N ALA A 4 2.22 1.17 -32.08
CA ALA A 4 0.88 1.30 -31.50
C ALA A 4 0.79 0.69 -30.07
N ASP A 5 1.34 -0.51 -29.88
CA ASP A 5 1.36 -1.18 -28.58
C ASP A 5 2.19 -0.38 -27.53
N GLU A 6 3.26 0.27 -28.01
CA GLU A 6 4.10 1.14 -27.15
C GLU A 6 3.34 2.39 -26.71
N ALA A 7 2.56 3.00 -27.61
CA ALA A 7 1.74 4.15 -27.27
C ALA A 7 0.63 3.79 -26.26
N GLU A 8 -0.03 2.64 -26.46
CA GLU A 8 -1.03 2.13 -25.51
C GLU A 8 -0.42 1.82 -24.14
N PHE A 9 0.74 1.17 -24.09
CA PHE A 9 1.45 0.93 -22.84
C PHE A 9 1.78 2.24 -22.11
N LYS A 10 2.33 3.24 -22.82
CA LYS A 10 2.66 4.54 -22.22
C LYS A 10 1.43 5.23 -21.65
N ALA A 11 0.31 5.20 -22.38
CA ALA A 11 -0.96 5.77 -21.92
C ALA A 11 -1.47 5.05 -20.66
N TYR A 12 -1.47 3.71 -20.66
CA TYR A 12 -1.84 2.91 -19.51
C TYR A 12 -0.93 3.19 -18.29
N ALA A 13 0.38 3.19 -18.50
CA ALA A 13 1.36 3.43 -17.44
C ALA A 13 1.17 4.83 -16.83
N ALA A 14 1.00 5.87 -17.64
CA ALA A 14 0.75 7.23 -17.18
C ALA A 14 -0.53 7.33 -16.35
N ALA A 15 -1.61 6.68 -16.80
CA ALA A 15 -2.90 6.68 -16.08
C ALA A 15 -2.84 5.94 -14.75
N ARG A 16 -2.03 4.87 -14.63
CA ARG A 16 -1.99 3.99 -13.45
C ARG A 16 -0.83 4.24 -12.50
N MET A 17 0.20 4.97 -12.91
CA MET A 17 1.43 5.20 -12.14
C MET A 17 1.13 5.67 -10.71
N ARG A 18 0.29 6.70 -10.57
CA ARG A 18 -0.02 7.33 -9.29
C ARG A 18 -0.72 6.36 -8.33
N ASP A 19 -1.70 5.63 -8.81
CA ASP A 19 -2.49 4.69 -8.01
C ASP A 19 -1.65 3.47 -7.58
N LEU A 20 -0.85 2.93 -8.51
CA LEU A 20 0.03 1.81 -8.21
C LEU A 20 1.12 2.20 -7.20
N ARG A 21 1.71 3.38 -7.36
CA ARG A 21 2.73 3.91 -6.43
C ARG A 21 2.16 4.09 -5.03
N ARG A 22 0.95 4.66 -4.93
CA ARG A 22 0.25 4.82 -3.65
C ARG A 22 -0.09 3.48 -3.01
N THR A 23 -0.63 2.55 -3.79
CA THR A 23 -0.96 1.20 -3.29
C THR A 23 0.29 0.46 -2.84
N ALA A 24 1.39 0.52 -3.59
CA ALA A 24 2.66 -0.06 -3.18
C ALA A 24 3.14 0.52 -1.85
N PHE A 25 3.10 1.85 -1.68
CA PHE A 25 3.45 2.50 -0.43
C PHE A 25 2.58 2.03 0.73
N LEU A 26 1.25 2.00 0.55
CA LEU A 26 0.33 1.52 1.59
C LEU A 26 0.62 0.06 2.01
N LEU A 27 1.11 -0.76 1.08
CA LEU A 27 1.48 -2.15 1.35
C LEU A 27 2.84 -2.29 2.04
N CYS A 28 3.86 -1.49 1.67
CA CYS A 28 5.22 -1.64 2.17
C CYS A 28 5.61 -0.63 3.27
N GLY A 29 4.99 0.56 3.29
CA GLY A 29 5.26 1.63 4.25
C GLY A 29 6.53 2.44 3.97
N ASP A 30 7.09 2.32 2.77
CA ASP A 30 8.32 3.00 2.36
C ASP A 30 8.23 3.42 0.89
N TRP A 31 8.53 4.70 0.58
CA TRP A 31 8.39 5.26 -0.77
C TRP A 31 9.44 4.74 -1.74
N HIS A 32 10.68 4.56 -1.29
CA HIS A 32 11.74 4.02 -2.15
C HIS A 32 11.42 2.58 -2.55
N HIS A 33 10.95 1.80 -1.59
CA HIS A 33 10.50 0.44 -1.88
C HIS A 33 9.28 0.43 -2.80
N ALA A 34 8.33 1.34 -2.61
CA ALA A 34 7.15 1.47 -3.47
C ALA A 34 7.56 1.79 -4.93
N ASP A 35 8.48 2.74 -5.12
CA ASP A 35 8.97 3.12 -6.45
C ASP A 35 9.66 1.94 -7.15
N ASP A 36 10.51 1.21 -6.46
CA ASP A 36 11.18 0.03 -7.00
C ASP A 36 10.20 -1.09 -7.37
N VAL A 37 9.16 -1.29 -6.55
CA VAL A 37 8.10 -2.27 -6.84
C VAL A 37 7.34 -1.87 -8.09
N VAL A 38 6.92 -0.62 -8.20
CA VAL A 38 6.19 -0.11 -9.36
C VAL A 38 7.03 -0.19 -10.63
N GLN A 39 8.30 0.19 -10.55
CA GLN A 39 9.23 0.04 -11.67
C GLN A 39 9.37 -1.43 -12.11
N THR A 40 9.49 -2.35 -11.15
CA THR A 40 9.53 -3.79 -11.43
C THR A 40 8.27 -4.28 -12.12
N VAL A 41 7.09 -3.81 -11.67
CA VAL A 41 5.79 -4.15 -12.27
C VAL A 41 5.72 -3.65 -13.70
N PHE A 42 6.03 -2.38 -13.95
CA PHE A 42 5.98 -1.82 -15.30
C PHE A 42 7.00 -2.45 -16.24
N THR A 43 8.19 -2.78 -15.77
CA THR A 43 9.19 -3.50 -16.58
C THR A 43 8.66 -4.87 -17.02
N LYS A 44 8.09 -5.65 -16.10
CA LYS A 44 7.50 -6.95 -16.43
C LYS A 44 6.28 -6.82 -17.32
N LEU A 45 5.46 -5.81 -17.08
CA LEU A 45 4.27 -5.52 -17.88
C LEU A 45 4.65 -5.15 -19.31
N TYR A 46 5.67 -4.31 -19.48
CA TYR A 46 6.20 -3.91 -20.79
C TYR A 46 6.64 -5.11 -21.64
N VAL A 47 7.42 -6.01 -21.03
CA VAL A 47 7.90 -7.22 -21.72
C VAL A 47 6.74 -8.14 -22.15
N ASN A 48 5.65 -8.15 -21.41
CA ASN A 48 4.50 -9.02 -21.65
C ASN A 48 3.30 -8.28 -22.26
N TRP A 49 3.44 -6.99 -22.63
CA TRP A 49 2.32 -6.13 -23.03
C TRP A 49 1.44 -6.72 -24.11
N GLU A 50 2.03 -7.19 -25.22
CA GLU A 50 1.29 -7.78 -26.35
C GLU A 50 0.38 -8.94 -25.95
N LYS A 51 0.75 -9.66 -24.89
CA LYS A 51 -0.02 -10.80 -24.39
C LYS A 51 -1.15 -10.40 -23.45
N VAL A 52 -0.93 -9.33 -22.68
CA VAL A 52 -1.81 -8.96 -21.55
C VAL A 52 -2.69 -7.75 -21.83
N GLN A 53 -2.35 -6.89 -22.79
CA GLN A 53 -3.10 -5.67 -23.11
C GLN A 53 -4.57 -5.90 -23.46
N ARG A 54 -4.90 -7.08 -24.03
CA ARG A 54 -6.27 -7.48 -24.42
C ARG A 54 -7.00 -8.28 -23.35
N HIS A 55 -6.43 -8.37 -22.15
CA HIS A 55 -7.06 -9.09 -21.06
C HIS A 55 -8.15 -8.22 -20.40
N ASP A 56 -9.39 -8.70 -20.37
CA ASP A 56 -10.53 -8.03 -19.73
C ASP A 56 -10.29 -7.71 -18.25
N ARG A 57 -9.26 -8.34 -17.65
CA ARG A 57 -8.87 -8.16 -16.24
C ARG A 57 -7.45 -7.62 -16.09
N LEU A 58 -7.00 -6.76 -17.00
CA LEU A 58 -5.63 -6.20 -16.96
C LEU A 58 -5.30 -5.55 -15.60
N ASP A 59 -6.19 -4.75 -15.06
CA ASP A 59 -5.99 -4.10 -13.75
C ASP A 59 -5.85 -5.12 -12.61
N GLY A 60 -6.63 -6.19 -12.62
CA GLY A 60 -6.50 -7.29 -11.65
C GLY A 60 -5.16 -8.02 -11.77
N TYR A 61 -4.69 -8.23 -13.00
CA TYR A 61 -3.38 -8.82 -13.27
C TYR A 61 -2.25 -7.93 -12.74
N VAL A 62 -2.28 -6.63 -13.05
CA VAL A 62 -1.28 -5.66 -12.59
C VAL A 62 -1.29 -5.54 -11.06
N ARG A 63 -2.48 -5.54 -10.43
CA ARG A 63 -2.62 -5.57 -8.96
C ARG A 63 -1.96 -6.81 -8.37
N THR A 64 -2.20 -7.97 -8.95
CA THR A 64 -1.57 -9.24 -8.52
C THR A 64 -0.04 -9.16 -8.61
N MET A 65 0.48 -8.60 -9.71
CA MET A 65 1.92 -8.39 -9.87
C MET A 65 2.48 -7.45 -8.79
N LEU A 66 1.76 -6.35 -8.49
CA LEU A 66 2.16 -5.36 -7.48
C LEU A 66 2.24 -6.01 -6.09
N VAL A 67 1.19 -6.71 -5.68
CA VAL A 67 1.14 -7.39 -4.38
C VAL A 67 2.26 -8.42 -4.26
N ARG A 68 2.44 -9.28 -5.26
CA ARG A 68 3.53 -10.27 -5.28
C ARG A 68 4.90 -9.62 -5.23
N ALA A 69 5.15 -8.59 -6.05
CA ALA A 69 6.43 -7.89 -6.06
C ALA A 69 6.77 -7.25 -4.71
N THR A 70 5.77 -6.67 -4.04
CA THR A 70 5.91 -6.07 -2.70
C THR A 70 6.35 -7.12 -1.68
N PHE A 71 5.75 -8.31 -1.67
CA PHE A 71 6.06 -9.34 -0.68
C PHE A 71 7.29 -10.18 -1.03
N ASP A 72 7.55 -10.45 -2.30
CA ASP A 72 8.77 -11.17 -2.74
C ASP A 72 10.03 -10.36 -2.39
N ARG A 73 10.01 -9.06 -2.61
CA ARG A 73 11.13 -8.19 -2.25
C ARG A 73 11.33 -8.16 -0.73
N ARG A 74 10.26 -8.11 0.06
CA ARG A 74 10.33 -8.13 1.52
C ARG A 74 10.96 -9.43 2.04
N ARG A 75 10.67 -10.58 1.44
CA ARG A 75 11.31 -11.85 1.76
C ARG A 75 12.82 -11.79 1.54
N ARG A 76 13.29 -11.09 0.49
CA ARG A 76 14.71 -10.89 0.20
C ARG A 76 15.37 -9.84 1.11
N MET A 77 14.62 -8.82 1.55
CA MET A 77 15.13 -7.72 2.40
C MET A 77 15.06 -8.02 3.91
N SER A 78 14.44 -9.09 4.35
CA SER A 78 14.51 -9.51 5.76
C SER A 78 15.96 -9.81 6.20
N TRP A 79 16.87 -9.97 5.24
CA TRP A 79 18.32 -10.07 5.43
C TRP A 79 19.05 -8.72 5.47
N ARG A 80 18.42 -7.61 5.08
CA ARG A 80 19.00 -6.26 5.13
C ARG A 80 18.06 -5.33 5.88
N ARG A 81 18.16 -5.37 7.21
CA ARG A 81 17.55 -4.37 8.08
C ARG A 81 18.39 -3.10 8.04
N GLU A 82 17.96 -2.13 7.28
CA GLU A 82 18.29 -0.73 7.55
C GLU A 82 17.07 0.14 7.24
N LEU A 83 16.63 0.81 8.30
CA LEU A 83 15.52 1.75 8.32
C LEU A 83 15.94 3.01 7.56
N SER A 84 15.30 3.31 6.45
CA SER A 84 15.32 4.65 5.88
C SER A 84 13.91 5.23 5.95
N SER A 85 13.73 6.16 6.86
CA SER A 85 12.53 7.00 6.95
C SER A 85 12.69 8.12 5.92
N ALA A 86 12.05 8.00 4.77
CA ALA A 86 11.94 9.08 3.81
C ALA A 86 10.57 9.74 3.91
N ALA A 87 10.54 11.07 3.96
CA ALA A 87 9.33 11.86 3.96
C ALA A 87 8.49 11.62 2.69
N PRO A 88 7.16 11.61 2.78
CA PRO A 88 6.31 11.43 1.62
C PRO A 88 6.49 12.59 0.64
N PRO A 89 6.56 12.34 -0.67
CA PRO A 89 6.56 13.40 -1.66
C PRO A 89 5.21 14.12 -1.65
N GLU A 90 5.25 15.44 -1.78
CA GLU A 90 4.07 16.29 -1.90
C GLU A 90 3.19 15.80 -3.04
N THR A 91 1.96 15.46 -2.72
CA THR A 91 0.98 14.99 -3.70
C THR A 91 -0.21 15.90 -3.67
N GLU A 92 -0.45 16.60 -4.79
CA GLU A 92 -1.64 17.42 -5.01
C GLU A 92 -2.92 16.65 -4.66
N ALA A 93 -3.73 17.30 -3.83
CA ALA A 93 -4.95 16.73 -3.29
C ALA A 93 -6.11 16.87 -4.29
N ASN A 94 -6.75 15.76 -4.60
CA ASN A 94 -8.12 15.75 -5.07
C ASN A 94 -8.87 14.66 -4.32
N THR A 95 -9.27 14.95 -3.09
CA THR A 95 -10.30 14.19 -2.36
C THR A 95 -10.74 14.98 -1.11
N THR A 96 -11.96 14.77 -0.68
CA THR A 96 -12.72 15.44 0.38
C THR A 96 -12.11 15.39 1.80
N HIS A 97 -10.95 14.74 1.97
CA HIS A 97 -10.20 14.69 3.21
C HIS A 97 -9.00 15.65 3.14
N SER A 98 -8.69 16.31 4.25
CA SER A 98 -7.53 17.20 4.32
C SER A 98 -6.24 16.46 4.01
N VAL A 99 -5.23 17.16 3.50
CA VAL A 99 -3.90 16.58 3.25
C VAL A 99 -3.33 16.01 4.56
N GLU A 100 -3.61 16.66 5.67
CA GLU A 100 -3.19 16.28 7.02
C GLU A 100 -3.79 14.92 7.44
N ASP A 101 -5.10 14.72 7.26
CA ASP A 101 -5.78 13.45 7.60
C ASP A 101 -5.18 12.28 6.82
N ARG A 102 -4.79 12.52 5.57
CA ARG A 102 -4.17 11.50 4.72
C ARG A 102 -2.76 11.15 5.17
N LEU A 103 -1.97 12.14 5.57
CA LEU A 103 -0.63 11.92 6.10
C LEU A 103 -0.68 11.13 7.40
N VAL A 104 -1.61 11.47 8.30
CA VAL A 104 -1.85 10.75 9.55
C VAL A 104 -2.24 9.29 9.29
N LEU A 105 -3.16 9.05 8.35
CA LEU A 105 -3.55 7.69 7.96
C LEU A 105 -2.37 6.89 7.39
N PHE A 106 -1.56 7.49 6.53
CA PHE A 106 -0.42 6.83 5.90
C PHE A 106 0.67 6.47 6.92
N ASP A 107 0.94 7.38 7.86
CA ASP A 107 1.86 7.13 8.97
C ASP A 107 1.35 6.01 9.89
N ALA A 108 0.06 6.03 10.24
CA ALA A 108 -0.56 4.96 11.02
C ALA A 108 -0.46 3.60 10.31
N LEU A 109 -0.75 3.54 9.01
CA LEU A 109 -0.62 2.32 8.22
C LEU A 109 0.84 1.83 8.16
N ALA A 110 1.81 2.74 8.04
CA ALA A 110 3.24 2.39 8.02
C ALA A 110 3.70 1.73 9.34
N LYS A 111 3.11 2.13 10.48
CA LYS A 111 3.38 1.58 11.81
C LYS A 111 2.70 0.23 12.08
N MET A 112 1.76 -0.19 11.24
CA MET A 112 1.05 -1.45 11.43
C MET A 112 1.92 -2.68 11.15
N PRO A 113 1.63 -3.83 11.84
CA PRO A 113 2.21 -5.10 11.45
C PRO A 113 1.91 -5.43 9.98
N PRO A 114 2.90 -5.92 9.22
CA PRO A 114 2.80 -6.01 7.76
C PRO A 114 1.64 -6.82 7.22
N ARG A 115 1.30 -7.95 7.90
CA ARG A 115 0.18 -8.79 7.47
C ARG A 115 -1.17 -8.11 7.71
N GLN A 116 -1.31 -7.43 8.84
CA GLN A 116 -2.53 -6.65 9.15
C GLN A 116 -2.69 -5.50 8.17
N ARG A 117 -1.61 -4.74 7.93
CA ARG A 117 -1.59 -3.66 6.95
C ARG A 117 -1.99 -4.14 5.56
N ALA A 118 -1.40 -5.23 5.08
CA ALA A 118 -1.72 -5.79 3.77
C ALA A 118 -3.20 -6.14 3.64
N VAL A 119 -3.77 -6.80 4.64
CA VAL A 119 -5.18 -7.16 4.62
C VAL A 119 -6.06 -5.91 4.66
N VAL A 120 -5.76 -4.92 5.51
CA VAL A 120 -6.53 -3.67 5.59
C VAL A 120 -6.47 -2.91 4.25
N VAL A 121 -5.29 -2.78 3.65
CA VAL A 121 -5.13 -2.10 2.35
C VAL A 121 -5.89 -2.82 1.24
N LEU A 122 -5.78 -4.14 1.14
CA LEU A 122 -6.46 -4.90 0.08
C LEU A 122 -7.98 -4.89 0.24
N ARG A 123 -8.47 -5.04 1.47
CA ARG A 123 -9.90 -5.09 1.76
C ARG A 123 -10.60 -3.73 1.66
N PHE A 124 -9.99 -2.67 2.18
CA PHE A 124 -10.66 -1.38 2.41
C PHE A 124 -10.17 -0.25 1.52
N TRP A 125 -8.94 -0.33 1.00
CA TRP A 125 -8.44 0.64 0.02
C TRP A 125 -8.63 0.15 -1.42
N GLN A 126 -8.43 -1.14 -1.67
CA GLN A 126 -8.56 -1.76 -3.00
C GLN A 126 -9.93 -2.42 -3.22
N ASP A 127 -10.80 -2.38 -2.21
CA ASP A 127 -12.16 -2.93 -2.24
C ASP A 127 -12.25 -4.38 -2.73
N LEU A 128 -11.25 -5.20 -2.35
CA LEU A 128 -11.27 -6.63 -2.65
C LEU A 128 -12.10 -7.39 -1.63
N ASP A 129 -12.79 -8.44 -2.06
CA ASP A 129 -13.48 -9.32 -1.13
C ASP A 129 -12.51 -10.23 -0.34
N VAL A 130 -13.04 -11.01 0.60
CA VAL A 130 -12.25 -11.90 1.46
C VAL A 130 -11.55 -12.98 0.64
N THR A 131 -12.24 -13.54 -0.35
CA THR A 131 -11.75 -14.62 -1.19
C THR A 131 -10.62 -14.14 -2.11
N GLU A 132 -10.81 -12.99 -2.76
CA GLU A 132 -9.77 -12.37 -3.59
C GLU A 132 -8.53 -11.99 -2.77
N THR A 133 -8.74 -11.41 -1.58
CA THR A 133 -7.64 -11.06 -0.67
C THR A 133 -6.88 -12.31 -0.21
N ALA A 134 -7.58 -13.38 0.15
CA ALA A 134 -6.98 -14.66 0.55
C ALA A 134 -6.14 -15.25 -0.58
N HIS A 135 -6.68 -15.25 -1.81
CA HIS A 135 -5.98 -15.71 -3.00
C HIS A 135 -4.70 -14.91 -3.27
N LEU A 136 -4.77 -13.57 -3.23
CA LEU A 136 -3.61 -12.69 -3.45
C LEU A 136 -2.51 -12.88 -2.39
N LEU A 137 -2.90 -13.04 -1.12
CA LEU A 137 -1.97 -13.19 -0.01
C LEU A 137 -1.50 -14.64 0.20
N GLY A 138 -2.09 -15.61 -0.50
CA GLY A 138 -1.77 -17.03 -0.36
C GLY A 138 -2.11 -17.57 1.04
N CYS A 139 -3.26 -17.18 1.59
CA CYS A 139 -3.69 -17.60 2.93
C CYS A 139 -5.18 -18.00 2.94
N ALA A 140 -5.63 -18.61 4.05
CA ALA A 140 -7.04 -18.98 4.21
C ALA A 140 -7.93 -17.74 4.45
N GLU A 141 -9.20 -17.79 4.03
CA GLU A 141 -10.18 -16.74 4.26
C GLU A 141 -10.37 -16.41 5.75
N GLY A 142 -10.33 -17.42 6.62
CA GLY A 142 -10.36 -17.23 8.07
C GLY A 142 -9.20 -16.37 8.57
N THR A 143 -8.01 -16.52 7.96
CA THR A 143 -6.85 -15.67 8.24
C THR A 143 -7.10 -14.22 7.82
N VAL A 144 -7.71 -13.99 6.65
CA VAL A 144 -8.08 -12.64 6.19
C VAL A 144 -9.06 -12.00 7.18
N LYS A 145 -10.12 -12.72 7.58
CA LYS A 145 -11.12 -12.23 8.54
C LYS A 145 -10.49 -11.84 9.88
N SER A 146 -9.65 -12.71 10.45
CA SER A 146 -8.97 -12.44 11.73
C SER A 146 -7.96 -11.30 11.63
N GLN A 147 -7.17 -11.22 10.54
CA GLN A 147 -6.22 -10.12 10.31
C GLN A 147 -6.93 -8.81 10.01
N SER A 148 -8.10 -8.82 9.34
CA SER A 148 -8.95 -7.63 9.15
C SER A 148 -9.39 -7.05 10.49
N ALA A 149 -9.95 -7.87 11.36
CA ALA A 149 -10.42 -7.43 12.68
C ALA A 149 -9.29 -6.83 13.52
N ARG A 150 -8.15 -7.55 13.62
CA ARG A 150 -6.96 -7.08 14.35
C ARG A 150 -6.37 -5.83 13.72
N GLY A 151 -6.31 -5.77 12.39
CA GLY A 151 -5.78 -4.63 11.65
C GLY A 151 -6.60 -3.37 11.85
N LEU A 152 -7.93 -3.46 11.79
CA LEU A 152 -8.81 -2.33 12.06
C LEU A 152 -8.73 -1.86 13.52
N ALA A 153 -8.63 -2.79 14.47
CA ALA A 153 -8.43 -2.46 15.87
C ALA A 153 -7.11 -1.70 16.07
N LYS A 154 -6.02 -2.20 15.48
CA LYS A 154 -4.71 -1.54 15.54
C LYS A 154 -4.70 -0.17 14.85
N LEU A 155 -5.37 -0.04 13.73
CA LEU A 155 -5.47 1.23 13.02
C LEU A 155 -6.24 2.27 13.85
N ARG A 156 -7.34 1.88 14.51
CA ARG A 156 -8.08 2.76 15.43
C ARG A 156 -7.21 3.21 16.60
N GLU A 157 -6.43 2.31 17.19
CA GLU A 157 -5.47 2.63 18.25
C GLU A 157 -4.44 3.68 17.80
N LEU A 158 -3.88 3.50 16.59
CA LEU A 158 -2.87 4.41 16.03
C LEU A 158 -3.43 5.77 15.60
N LEU A 159 -4.71 5.84 15.29
CA LEU A 159 -5.41 7.07 14.91
C LEU A 159 -6.10 7.75 16.11
N ALA A 160 -6.13 7.11 17.28
CA ALA A 160 -6.68 7.74 18.47
C ALA A 160 -5.82 8.94 18.87
N PRO A 161 -6.43 10.09 19.20
CA PRO A 161 -5.67 11.22 19.73
C PRO A 161 -4.91 10.78 20.98
N GLU A 162 -3.65 11.18 21.12
CA GLU A 162 -2.92 10.95 22.37
C GLU A 162 -3.72 11.53 23.53
N PRO A 163 -3.92 10.78 24.65
CA PRO A 163 -4.56 11.35 25.80
C PRO A 163 -3.74 12.56 26.23
N ALA A 164 -4.36 13.73 26.24
CA ALA A 164 -3.75 14.95 26.68
C ALA A 164 -3.05 14.66 28.02
N SER A 165 -1.72 14.76 28.05
CA SER A 165 -0.93 14.57 29.25
C SER A 165 -1.51 15.52 30.30
N ALA A 166 -2.16 14.97 31.32
CA ALA A 166 -2.64 15.73 32.45
C ALA A 166 -1.36 16.34 33.07
N GLU A 167 -1.14 17.61 32.79
CA GLU A 167 -0.19 18.41 33.52
C GLU A 167 -0.62 18.35 34.98
N LEU A 168 0.04 17.48 35.72
CA LEU A 168 0.02 17.51 37.17
C LEU A 168 0.65 18.82 37.60
N THR A 169 -0.18 19.84 37.70
CA THR A 169 0.15 21.07 38.48
C THR A 169 0.39 20.61 39.90
N LYS A 170 1.62 20.27 40.22
CA LYS A 170 2.05 20.21 41.63
C LYS A 170 1.98 21.63 42.18
N GLY A 171 0.85 21.91 42.81
CA GLY A 171 0.71 23.05 43.67
C GLY A 171 1.82 23.04 44.74
N GLN A 172 2.54 24.12 44.81
CA GLN A 172 3.50 24.43 45.82
C GLN A 172 2.75 24.72 47.12
N PRO A 173 3.00 24.02 48.22
CA PRO A 173 2.55 24.51 49.52
C PRO A 173 3.53 25.55 50.03
N ARG A 174 2.99 26.57 50.66
CA ARG A 174 3.68 27.64 51.39
C ARG A 174 4.47 27.11 52.58
#